data_579c2a385b5f15b7f2f9a66c3d1d8739
#
_entry.id   579c2a385b5f15b7f2f9a66c3d1d8739
#
_cell.length_a   1.000
_cell.length_b   1.000
_cell.length_c   1.000
_cell.angle_alpha   90.00
_cell.angle_beta   90.00
_cell.angle_gamma   90.00
#
_symmetry.space_group_name_H-M   'P 1'
#
loop_
_entity.id
_entity.type
_entity.pdbx_description
1 polymer ?
#
loop_
_entity_poly.entity_id
_entity_poly.type
_entity_poly.pdbx_seq_one_letter_code
_entity_poly.pdbx_strand_id
1 'polypeptide(L)' 'MDKEKVREIEEKIADLKARWPAHSVPPSMWQQLEELENELEKAQKSEGMGSETD' A
#
# COMPACT_ATOMS: atom_id res chain seq x y z
N MET A 1 -9.96 -13.31 -2.22
CA MET A 1 -9.59 -13.21 -2.92
C MET A 1 -9.62 -12.01 -3.47
N ASP A 2 -9.13 -11.18 -3.19
CA ASP A 2 -9.20 -9.98 -3.59
C ASP A 2 -7.99 -9.53 -4.26
N LYS A 3 -7.62 -10.19 -5.30
CA LYS A 3 -6.52 -9.74 -6.09
C LYS A 3 -6.77 -8.38 -6.64
N GLU A 4 -8.02 -8.08 -6.92
CA GLU A 4 -8.36 -6.76 -7.40
C GLU A 4 -8.08 -5.71 -6.36
N LYS A 5 -8.35 -6.02 -5.12
CA LYS A 5 -8.10 -5.07 -4.08
C LYS A 5 -6.61 -4.81 -3.94
N VAL A 6 -5.82 -5.85 -3.98
CA VAL A 6 -4.38 -5.69 -3.89
C VAL A 6 -3.88 -4.83 -5.04
N ARG A 7 -4.40 -5.08 -6.22
CA ARG A 7 -3.96 -4.31 -7.37
C ARG A 7 -4.37 -2.85 -7.23
N GLU A 8 -5.55 -2.60 -6.73
CA GLU A 8 -5.98 -1.24 -6.52
C GLU A 8 -5.06 -0.50 -5.58
N ILE A 9 -4.69 -1.14 -4.49
CA ILE A 9 -3.82 -0.51 -3.53
C ILE A 9 -2.44 -0.28 -4.15
N GLU A 10 -1.97 -1.25 -4.90
CA GLU A 10 -0.68 -1.08 -5.55
C GLU A 10 -0.70 0.08 -6.52
N GLU A 11 -1.79 0.23 -7.22
CA GLU A 11 -1.90 1.34 -8.15
C GLU A 11 -1.90 2.67 -7.44
N LYS A 12 -2.56 2.73 -6.30
CA LYS A 12 -2.57 3.95 -5.54
C LYS A 12 -1.18 4.29 -5.04
N ILE A 13 -0.44 3.29 -4.60
CA ILE A 13 0.91 3.53 -4.15
C ILE A 13 1.77 4.02 -5.30
N ALA A 14 1.63 3.38 -6.45
CA ALA A 14 2.42 3.79 -7.60
C ALA A 14 2.07 5.22 -8.02
N ASP A 15 0.79 5.54 -7.96
CA ASP A 15 0.36 6.86 -8.31
C ASP A 15 0.92 7.90 -7.34
N LEU A 16 0.90 7.57 -6.08
CA LEU A 16 1.45 8.47 -5.08
C LEU A 16 2.93 8.68 -5.30
N LYS A 17 3.65 7.61 -5.58
CA LYS A 17 5.07 7.74 -5.81
C LYS A 17 5.38 8.50 -7.08
N ALA A 18 4.52 8.39 -8.07
CA ALA A 18 4.72 9.12 -9.31
C ALA A 18 4.63 10.61 -9.09
N ARG A 19 3.87 11.01 -8.08
CA ARG A 19 3.78 12.42 -7.78
C ARG A 19 4.69 12.80 -6.64
N TRP A 20 5.57 11.92 -6.21
CA TRP A 20 6.41 12.18 -5.07
C TRP A 20 7.36 13.33 -5.38
N PRO A 21 7.36 14.35 -4.56
CA PRO A 21 8.27 15.47 -4.84
C PRO A 21 9.71 15.05 -4.62
N ALA A 22 10.58 15.68 -5.34
CA ALA A 22 11.99 15.37 -5.20
C ALA A 22 12.53 15.87 -3.88
N HIS A 23 11.97 16.96 -3.38
CA HIS A 23 12.43 17.50 -2.13
C HIS A 23 11.24 17.78 -1.25
N SER A 24 11.46 17.89 -0.02
CA SER A 24 10.43 18.36 0.91
C SER A 24 9.14 17.59 0.81
N VAL A 25 9.16 16.36 1.12
CA VAL A 25 7.95 15.56 1.14
C VAL A 25 7.15 15.92 2.39
N PRO A 26 5.91 16.35 2.22
CA PRO A 26 5.11 16.70 3.40
C PRO A 26 4.76 15.48 4.24
N PRO A 27 4.58 15.68 5.52
CA PRO A 27 4.24 14.55 6.38
C PRO A 27 2.97 13.82 6.00
N SER A 28 2.02 14.55 5.43
CA SER A 28 0.78 13.90 5.06
C SER A 28 0.99 12.88 3.94
N MET A 29 1.95 13.13 3.06
CA MET A 29 2.24 12.16 2.02
C MET A 29 2.86 10.91 2.61
N TRP A 30 3.72 11.08 3.60
CA TRP A 30 4.30 9.94 4.28
C TRP A 30 3.21 9.12 4.96
N GLN A 31 2.27 9.79 5.57
CA GLN A 31 1.18 9.10 6.22
C GLN A 31 0.34 8.33 5.21
N GLN A 32 0.06 8.95 4.09
CA GLN A 32 -0.70 8.28 3.06
C GLN A 32 0.02 7.03 2.57
N LEU A 33 1.31 7.14 2.37
CA LEU A 33 2.07 6.01 1.89
C LEU A 33 2.04 4.88 2.91
N GLU A 34 2.22 5.22 4.16
CA GLU A 34 2.19 4.21 5.20
C GLU A 34 0.86 3.52 5.28
N GLU A 35 -0.21 4.28 5.17
CA GLU A 35 -1.53 3.69 5.22
C GLU A 35 -1.76 2.75 4.06
N LEU A 36 -1.34 3.16 2.88
CA LEU A 36 -1.51 2.31 1.72
C LEU A 36 -0.68 1.05 1.84
N GLU A 37 0.53 1.17 2.34
CA GLU A 37 1.37 0.01 2.50
C GLU A 37 0.79 -0.93 3.55
N ASN A 38 0.21 -0.38 4.60
CA ASN A 38 -0.43 -1.20 5.60
C ASN A 38 -1.61 -1.95 5.01
N GLU A 39 -2.39 -1.27 4.23
CA GLU A 39 -3.52 -1.90 3.60
C GLU A 39 -3.08 -2.99 2.63
N LEU A 40 -2.02 -2.71 1.91
CA LEU A 40 -1.51 -3.69 0.98
C LEU A 40 -1.08 -4.94 1.72
N GLU A 41 -0.37 -4.76 2.80
CA GLU A 41 0.08 -5.89 3.57
C GLU A 41 -1.10 -6.70 4.09
N LYS A 42 -2.11 -6.03 4.59
CA LYS A 42 -3.27 -6.71 5.10
C LYS A 42 -3.98 -7.49 4.00
N ALA A 43 -4.11 -6.87 2.85
CA ALA A 43 -4.77 -7.53 1.75
C ALA A 43 -3.99 -8.74 1.30
N GLN A 44 -2.68 -8.62 1.27
CA GLN A 44 -1.86 -9.75 0.86
C GLN A 44 -1.92 -10.88 1.87
N LYS A 45 -1.91 -10.52 3.15
CA LYS A 45 -2.01 -11.52 4.15
C LYS A 45 -3.33 -12.25 4.08
N SER A 46 -4.36 -11.49 3.87
CA SER A 46 -5.67 -12.07 3.79
C SER A 46 -5.74 -13.07 2.67
N GLU A 47 -5.09 -12.74 1.56
CA GLU A 47 -5.10 -13.64 0.48
C GLU A 47 -4.26 -14.85 0.75
N GLY A 48 -3.17 -14.65 1.35
CA GLY A 48 -2.29 -15.76 1.58
C GLY A 48 -2.79 -16.72 2.56
N MET A 49 -3.71 -16.35 3.23
CA MET A 49 -4.24 -17.24 4.07
C MET A 49 -3.44 -18.03 4.81
N GLY A 50 -3.44 -18.33 5.49
CA GLY A 50 -2.73 -19.16 6.21
C GLY A 50 -1.48 -18.84 6.64
N SER A 51 -1.03 -18.25 6.25
CA SER A 51 0.23 -18.13 6.59
C SER A 51 0.44 -17.40 7.72
N GLU A 52 0.30 -17.33 8.24
CA GLU A 52 0.67 -16.87 9.17
C GLU A 52 1.24 -16.97 9.94
N THR A 53 1.52 -17.00 10.35
CA THR A 53 2.03 -17.22 11.08
C THR A 53 2.75 -17.02 11.58
N ASP A 54 2.92 -16.76 11.84
CA ASP A 54 3.51 -16.63 12.31
C ASP A 54 3.66 -16.56 12.72
#